data_f1584b775b86e57bcf4cd0275110c99a
#
_entry.id   f1584b775b86e57bcf4cd0275110c99a
#
_cell.length_a   1.000
_cell.length_b   1.000
_cell.length_c   1.000
_cell.angle_alpha   90.00
_cell.angle_beta   90.00
_cell.angle_gamma   90.00
#
_symmetry.space_group_name_H-M   'P 1'
#
loop_
_entity.id
_entity.type
_entity.pdbx_description
1 polymer ?
#
loop_
_entity_poly.entity_id
_entity_poly.type
_entity_poly.pdbx_seq_one_letter_code
_entity_poly.pdbx_strand_id
1 'polypeptide(L)'
;MMMKQEKGFAFGRMVFGCAIVAFVSVFVWFMSDALFTPSLKGYEAVPCRIVKSSVKMEKVNRFVFKAEFSYERHGRTCKSNSLRKPGRGEFEFNRLASRLPLLEKYAPGTEHECRVNPENPFDAVLAVENPVEDPESLSGNTGPIVVGMILALFLLAGVFMIASAFPSVRRLGTTPRMKKLLVAIVLVLFGSPFMTVGSLGLVRHVRERSESKAYVPVQAKVLYSGMYSFRSGGRHPHTSYNVRVGYEYTVDGKKYEGDRLAISQISSNNYDHHRHLADKYKKGDVVTAYVSPDDPRKSVLEKSGGIGDIGWMAFMGLFGVVGFALMGGGLWTMLSLLRGSNGAPLSFVGRILKRSHADLAAVGLFAVVWNVFSWSFVLGFAGEEQVRRFDPRLLVLAIFPLAGMVLIGVFVWKIVRELRAPRLVLTLSCAMWKHGFPAQVDWSLKNPEEIESLEITLARTRMEGSGKHRRLTTVSSQSCCHHAQSMVPGAGSFGFTVPGSANDGCNLSFVAKVKMKSIRRAFTFTYPLPNPIS
;
A
#
# COMPACT_ATOMS: atom_id res chain seq x y z
N MET A 1 32.18 2.75 -30.72
CA MET A 1 30.70 2.87 -30.67
C MET A 1 30.12 2.62 -29.27
N MET A 2 30.55 1.58 -28.53
CA MET A 2 30.08 1.26 -27.16
C MET A 2 30.28 2.38 -26.12
N MET A 3 31.43 3.06 -26.11
CA MET A 3 31.68 4.16 -25.13
C MET A 3 30.76 5.39 -25.32
N LYS A 4 30.29 5.68 -26.52
CA LYS A 4 29.38 6.79 -26.81
C LYS A 4 27.95 6.47 -26.30
N GLN A 5 27.55 5.21 -26.38
CA GLN A 5 26.25 4.72 -25.91
C GLN A 5 26.17 4.67 -24.36
N GLU A 6 27.27 4.32 -23.68
CA GLU A 6 27.34 4.34 -22.20
C GLU A 6 27.27 5.76 -21.62
N LYS A 7 27.91 6.75 -22.26
CA LYS A 7 27.84 8.16 -21.85
C LYS A 7 26.43 8.73 -22.03
N GLY A 8 25.74 8.40 -23.13
CA GLY A 8 24.35 8.84 -23.35
C GLY A 8 23.36 8.26 -22.32
N PHE A 9 23.57 7.00 -21.90
CA PHE A 9 22.73 6.35 -20.89
C PHE A 9 22.98 6.89 -19.47
N ALA A 10 24.22 7.25 -19.12
CA ALA A 10 24.55 7.90 -17.86
C ALA A 10 23.95 9.33 -17.79
N PHE A 11 24.04 10.09 -18.86
CA PHE A 11 23.43 11.42 -18.98
C PHE A 11 21.90 11.36 -18.85
N GLY A 12 21.24 10.40 -19.50
CA GLY A 12 19.79 10.20 -19.37
C GLY A 12 19.32 9.93 -17.95
N ARG A 13 20.09 9.11 -17.19
CA ARG A 13 19.78 8.85 -15.76
C ARG A 13 19.93 10.10 -14.90
N MET A 14 20.98 10.87 -15.14
CA MET A 14 21.24 12.12 -14.42
C MET A 14 20.10 13.12 -14.67
N VAL A 15 19.73 13.34 -15.92
CA VAL A 15 18.63 14.26 -16.30
C VAL A 15 17.30 13.81 -15.66
N PHE A 16 16.97 12.52 -15.74
CA PHE A 16 15.73 11.99 -15.17
C PHE A 16 15.73 12.06 -13.64
N GLY A 17 16.86 11.77 -12.99
CA GLY A 17 17.01 11.92 -11.54
C GLY A 17 16.87 13.38 -11.09
N CYS A 18 17.48 14.33 -11.80
CA CYS A 18 17.30 15.78 -11.55
C CYS A 18 15.85 16.22 -11.75
N ALA A 19 15.16 15.70 -12.76
CA ALA A 19 13.75 15.98 -12.98
C ALA A 19 12.85 15.51 -11.83
N ILE A 20 13.11 14.31 -11.28
CA ILE A 20 12.40 13.79 -10.10
C ILE A 20 12.65 14.69 -8.89
N VAL A 21 13.90 15.02 -8.59
CA VAL A 21 14.25 15.88 -7.44
C VAL A 21 13.62 17.26 -7.59
N ALA A 22 13.69 17.86 -8.76
CA ALA A 22 13.06 19.15 -9.04
C ALA A 22 11.54 19.09 -8.87
N PHE A 23 10.89 18.06 -9.41
CA PHE A 23 9.44 17.87 -9.26
C PHE A 23 9.02 17.75 -7.79
N VAL A 24 9.72 16.93 -7.01
CA VAL A 24 9.43 16.76 -5.57
C VAL A 24 9.66 18.07 -4.82
N SER A 25 10.74 18.79 -5.12
CA SER A 25 11.04 20.08 -4.48
C SER A 25 9.97 21.14 -4.77
N VAL A 26 9.53 21.26 -6.03
CA VAL A 26 8.43 22.15 -6.43
C VAL A 26 7.13 21.75 -5.77
N PHE A 27 6.84 20.43 -5.70
CA PHE A 27 5.63 19.91 -5.06
C PHE A 27 5.64 20.22 -3.55
N VAL A 28 6.76 19.98 -2.86
CA VAL A 28 6.92 20.30 -1.42
C VAL A 28 6.76 21.81 -1.21
N TRP A 29 7.35 22.65 -2.05
CA TRP A 29 7.21 24.10 -1.98
C TRP A 29 5.76 24.54 -2.18
N PHE A 30 5.06 24.00 -3.18
CA PHE A 30 3.65 24.29 -3.44
C PHE A 30 2.73 23.81 -2.31
N MET A 31 3.05 22.68 -1.70
CA MET A 31 2.29 22.10 -0.58
C MET A 31 2.72 22.66 0.78
N SER A 32 3.77 23.49 0.85
CA SER A 32 4.30 24.01 2.12
C SER A 32 3.24 24.78 2.91
N ASP A 33 2.42 25.59 2.25
CA ASP A 33 1.33 26.34 2.89
C ASP A 33 0.20 25.42 3.41
N ALA A 34 0.05 24.24 2.81
CA ALA A 34 -0.94 23.25 3.25
C ALA A 34 -0.38 22.32 4.35
N LEU A 35 0.94 22.06 4.33
CA LEU A 35 1.63 21.18 5.28
C LEU A 35 2.11 21.93 6.53
N PHE A 36 2.50 23.18 6.39
CA PHE A 36 2.97 24.01 7.50
C PHE A 36 1.94 25.10 7.77
N THR A 37 1.16 24.93 8.83
CA THR A 37 0.38 26.07 9.38
C THR A 37 1.36 27.18 9.75
N PRO A 38 1.09 28.44 9.33
CA PRO A 38 1.94 29.56 9.73
C PRO A 38 2.08 29.55 11.26
N SER A 39 3.32 29.47 11.68
CA SER A 39 3.65 29.49 13.11
C SER A 39 3.26 30.85 13.67
N LEU A 40 2.30 30.89 14.57
CA LEU A 40 2.02 32.07 15.39
C LEU A 40 3.13 32.26 16.46
N LYS A 41 4.38 31.95 16.11
CA LYS A 41 5.55 32.17 16.97
C LYS A 41 5.71 33.67 17.17
N GLY A 42 5.77 34.07 18.42
CA GLY A 42 5.88 35.48 18.81
C GLY A 42 4.55 36.16 19.12
N TYR A 43 3.40 35.53 18.83
CA TYR A 43 2.13 36.06 19.28
C TYR A 43 1.92 35.75 20.76
N GLU A 44 1.46 36.74 21.52
CA GLU A 44 1.15 36.61 22.93
C GLU A 44 -0.28 36.16 23.15
N ALA A 45 -0.50 35.30 24.15
CA ALA A 45 -1.82 34.85 24.54
C ALA A 45 -2.50 35.94 25.40
N VAL A 46 -3.70 36.35 25.00
CA VAL A 46 -4.49 37.37 25.66
C VAL A 46 -5.94 36.89 25.82
N PRO A 47 -6.58 37.11 26.98
CA PRO A 47 -7.99 36.77 27.12
C PRO A 47 -8.84 37.61 26.18
N CYS A 48 -9.81 36.99 25.55
CA CYS A 48 -10.73 37.65 24.64
C CYS A 48 -12.17 37.18 24.86
N ARG A 49 -13.13 38.04 24.58
CA ARG A 49 -14.56 37.78 24.72
C ARG A 49 -15.23 37.74 23.35
N ILE A 50 -16.03 36.73 23.10
CA ILE A 50 -16.79 36.61 21.84
C ILE A 50 -17.92 37.65 21.85
N VAL A 51 -17.95 38.48 20.83
CA VAL A 51 -18.97 39.51 20.63
C VAL A 51 -20.12 38.93 19.81
N LYS A 52 -19.78 38.24 18.72
CA LYS A 52 -20.75 37.65 17.82
C LYS A 52 -20.18 36.39 17.19
N SER A 53 -21.03 35.38 17.03
CA SER A 53 -20.69 34.18 16.27
C SER A 53 -21.85 33.73 15.39
N SER A 54 -21.56 33.11 14.26
CA SER A 54 -22.56 32.59 13.33
C SER A 54 -21.98 31.50 12.44
N VAL A 55 -22.85 30.57 12.04
CA VAL A 55 -22.52 29.57 11.02
C VAL A 55 -23.50 29.68 9.86
N LYS A 56 -22.96 29.78 8.67
CA LYS A 56 -23.72 29.80 7.42
C LYS A 56 -23.39 28.57 6.58
N MET A 57 -24.39 27.93 6.02
CA MET A 57 -24.22 26.88 5.01
C MET A 57 -24.11 27.52 3.64
N GLU A 58 -22.98 27.38 2.97
CA GLU A 58 -22.78 27.88 1.60
C GLU A 58 -23.14 26.82 0.56
N LYS A 59 -22.79 25.56 0.84
CA LYS A 59 -23.08 24.38 0.02
C LYS A 59 -23.42 23.21 0.93
N VAL A 60 -23.98 22.15 0.36
CA VAL A 60 -24.36 20.92 1.08
C VAL A 60 -23.22 20.34 1.94
N ASN A 61 -21.98 20.58 1.54
CA ASN A 61 -20.77 20.07 2.23
C ASN A 61 -19.82 21.18 2.67
N ARG A 62 -20.28 22.43 2.75
CA ARG A 62 -19.42 23.56 3.11
C ARG A 62 -20.18 24.51 4.04
N PHE A 63 -19.68 24.60 5.26
CA PHE A 63 -20.15 25.50 6.30
C PHE A 63 -19.05 26.51 6.61
N VAL A 64 -19.44 27.73 6.87
CA VAL A 64 -18.54 28.83 7.20
C VAL A 64 -18.90 29.36 8.56
N PHE A 65 -17.98 29.26 9.51
CA PHE A 65 -18.08 29.85 10.83
C PHE A 65 -17.39 31.22 10.79
N LYS A 66 -18.08 32.22 11.33
CA LYS A 66 -17.57 33.57 11.54
C LYS A 66 -17.73 33.95 13.01
N ALA A 67 -16.71 34.56 13.57
CA ALA A 67 -16.79 35.13 14.92
C ALA A 67 -16.09 36.48 14.96
N GLU A 68 -16.63 37.36 15.76
CA GLU A 68 -16.02 38.64 16.14
C GLU A 68 -15.73 38.57 17.63
N PHE A 69 -14.54 38.95 18.05
CA PHE A 69 -14.10 38.92 19.43
C PHE A 69 -13.42 40.23 19.82
N SER A 70 -13.53 40.59 21.10
CA SER A 70 -12.89 41.75 21.72
C SER A 70 -11.86 41.34 22.75
N TYR A 71 -10.78 42.08 22.88
CA TYR A 71 -9.70 41.87 23.83
C TYR A 71 -9.12 43.21 24.27
N GLU A 72 -8.48 43.19 25.43
CA GLU A 72 -7.84 44.41 25.96
C GLU A 72 -6.33 44.36 25.74
N ARG A 73 -5.77 45.43 25.20
CA ARG A 73 -4.33 45.61 25.05
C ARG A 73 -3.94 47.06 25.32
N HIS A 74 -2.97 47.25 26.24
CA HIS A 74 -2.50 48.58 26.63
C HIS A 74 -3.63 49.55 27.07
N GLY A 75 -4.63 49.02 27.82
CA GLY A 75 -5.77 49.80 28.30
C GLY A 75 -6.79 50.20 27.22
N ARG A 76 -6.70 49.61 26.01
CA ARG A 76 -7.66 49.85 24.93
C ARG A 76 -8.36 48.57 24.56
N THR A 77 -9.68 48.65 24.35
CA THR A 77 -10.47 47.55 23.79
C THR A 77 -10.28 47.46 22.28
N CYS A 78 -9.71 46.39 21.82
CA CYS A 78 -9.54 46.06 20.40
C CYS A 78 -10.56 45.01 19.97
N LYS A 79 -10.88 44.98 18.67
CA LYS A 79 -11.75 43.94 18.06
C LYS A 79 -11.05 43.30 16.89
N SER A 80 -11.27 42.01 16.71
CA SER A 80 -10.79 41.27 15.55
C SER A 80 -11.81 40.20 15.14
N ASN A 81 -11.70 39.76 13.89
CA ASN A 81 -12.48 38.69 13.32
C ASN A 81 -11.57 37.60 12.70
N SER A 82 -10.27 37.70 12.88
CA SER A 82 -9.32 36.74 12.29
C SER A 82 -9.37 35.38 12.99
N LEU A 83 -9.63 34.32 12.23
CA LEU A 83 -9.77 32.94 12.71
C LEU A 83 -8.63 32.09 12.16
N ARG A 84 -7.92 31.39 13.02
CA ARG A 84 -6.77 30.48 12.72
C ARG A 84 -5.55 31.14 12.06
N LYS A 85 -5.74 32.16 11.22
CA LYS A 85 -4.66 32.86 10.50
C LYS A 85 -4.95 34.36 10.50
N PRO A 86 -3.92 35.20 10.52
CA PRO A 86 -4.08 36.63 10.38
C PRO A 86 -4.87 37.02 9.10
N GLY A 87 -5.81 37.92 9.23
CA GLY A 87 -6.62 38.42 8.11
C GLY A 87 -7.69 37.49 7.56
N ARG A 88 -7.80 36.26 8.08
CA ARG A 88 -8.82 35.30 7.65
C ARG A 88 -10.02 35.32 8.60
N GLY A 89 -11.07 36.03 8.21
CA GLY A 89 -12.30 36.19 9.00
C GLY A 89 -13.27 35.01 8.95
N GLU A 90 -12.86 33.87 8.37
CA GLU A 90 -13.72 32.72 8.14
C GLU A 90 -13.01 31.42 8.48
N PHE A 91 -13.75 30.50 9.15
CA PHE A 91 -13.33 29.14 9.37
C PHE A 91 -14.28 28.18 8.65
N GLU A 92 -13.75 27.49 7.63
CA GLU A 92 -14.51 26.54 6.84
C GLU A 92 -14.44 25.14 7.44
N PHE A 93 -15.59 24.46 7.46
CA PHE A 93 -15.70 23.06 7.86
C PHE A 93 -16.77 22.36 7.01
N ASN A 94 -16.72 21.04 6.98
CA ASN A 94 -17.55 20.25 6.07
C ASN A 94 -18.58 19.38 6.80
N ARG A 95 -18.67 19.45 8.14
CA ARG A 95 -19.52 18.59 8.95
C ARG A 95 -20.63 19.39 9.64
N LEU A 96 -21.91 19.03 9.38
CA LEU A 96 -23.04 19.63 10.08
C LEU A 96 -22.96 19.39 11.60
N ALA A 97 -22.53 18.20 12.02
CA ALA A 97 -22.36 17.83 13.42
C ALA A 97 -21.43 18.79 14.22
N SER A 98 -20.55 19.54 13.53
CA SER A 98 -19.70 20.56 14.15
C SER A 98 -20.42 21.88 14.41
N ARG A 99 -21.60 22.12 13.81
CA ARG A 99 -22.28 23.42 13.84
C ARG A 99 -22.72 23.81 15.24
N LEU A 100 -23.50 22.96 15.89
CA LEU A 100 -23.99 23.25 17.25
C LEU A 100 -22.86 23.34 18.28
N PRO A 101 -21.91 22.39 18.34
CA PRO A 101 -20.78 22.48 19.25
C PRO A 101 -19.91 23.73 19.03
N LEU A 102 -19.72 24.19 17.79
CA LEU A 102 -18.99 25.45 17.51
C LEU A 102 -19.76 26.68 18.04
N LEU A 103 -21.07 26.74 17.79
CA LEU A 103 -21.89 27.84 18.29
C LEU A 103 -22.02 27.84 19.80
N GLU A 104 -22.05 26.67 20.46
CA GLU A 104 -22.05 26.53 21.90
C GLU A 104 -20.69 26.96 22.51
N LYS A 105 -19.58 26.45 21.95
CA LYS A 105 -18.21 26.76 22.44
C LYS A 105 -17.88 28.25 22.28
N TYR A 106 -18.24 28.85 21.16
CA TYR A 106 -17.98 30.27 20.86
C TYR A 106 -19.26 31.12 20.89
N ALA A 107 -20.09 30.90 21.89
CA ALA A 107 -21.30 31.69 22.07
C ALA A 107 -20.96 33.17 22.44
N PRO A 108 -21.79 34.15 22.05
CA PRO A 108 -21.58 35.53 22.47
C PRO A 108 -21.50 35.65 24.00
N GLY A 109 -20.48 36.35 24.48
CA GLY A 109 -20.20 36.50 25.90
C GLY A 109 -19.22 35.48 26.51
N THR A 110 -18.89 34.40 25.80
CA THR A 110 -17.87 33.42 26.28
C THR A 110 -16.46 33.99 26.19
N GLU A 111 -15.64 33.58 27.16
CA GLU A 111 -14.23 33.98 27.24
C GLU A 111 -13.33 32.89 26.67
N HIS A 112 -12.35 33.32 25.88
CA HIS A 112 -11.38 32.46 25.20
C HIS A 112 -10.00 33.10 25.22
N GLU A 113 -9.02 32.40 24.74
CA GLU A 113 -7.65 32.87 24.53
C GLU A 113 -7.43 33.19 23.05
N CYS A 114 -7.06 34.43 22.73
CA CYS A 114 -6.62 34.81 21.39
C CYS A 114 -5.10 35.08 21.39
N ARG A 115 -4.51 34.99 20.22
CA ARG A 115 -3.10 35.24 19.96
C ARG A 115 -2.96 36.63 19.34
N VAL A 116 -2.26 37.55 20.01
CA VAL A 116 -2.08 38.94 19.58
C VAL A 116 -0.63 39.16 19.17
N ASN A 117 -0.43 39.82 18.05
CA ASN A 117 0.89 40.25 17.59
C ASN A 117 1.42 41.36 18.50
N PRO A 118 2.58 41.21 19.18
CA PRO A 118 3.12 42.22 20.06
C PRO A 118 3.50 43.52 19.29
N GLU A 119 3.88 43.43 18.03
CA GLU A 119 4.26 44.55 17.20
C GLU A 119 3.04 45.28 16.61
N ASN A 120 1.91 44.61 16.45
CA ASN A 120 0.67 45.15 15.95
C ASN A 120 -0.53 44.73 16.79
N PRO A 121 -0.95 45.58 17.75
CA PRO A 121 -2.06 45.26 18.66
C PRO A 121 -3.41 44.99 17.99
N PHE A 122 -3.59 45.38 16.72
CA PHE A 122 -4.81 45.14 15.94
C PHE A 122 -4.80 43.82 15.20
N ASP A 123 -3.65 43.14 15.18
CA ASP A 123 -3.50 41.82 14.56
C ASP A 123 -3.64 40.71 15.64
N ALA A 124 -4.87 40.25 15.84
CA ALA A 124 -5.19 39.21 16.77
C ALA A 124 -5.92 38.07 16.08
N VAL A 125 -5.62 36.84 16.46
CA VAL A 125 -6.13 35.61 15.87
C VAL A 125 -6.75 34.71 16.94
N LEU A 126 -7.98 34.28 16.74
CA LEU A 126 -8.63 33.27 17.56
C LEU A 126 -8.34 31.87 17.00
N ALA A 127 -7.77 30.99 17.82
CA ALA A 127 -7.50 29.61 17.48
C ALA A 127 -8.79 28.78 17.54
N VAL A 128 -9.51 28.72 16.40
CA VAL A 128 -10.73 27.91 16.30
C VAL A 128 -10.37 26.47 15.98
N GLU A 129 -10.84 25.54 16.80
CA GLU A 129 -10.72 24.10 16.61
C GLU A 129 -12.05 23.49 16.17
N ASN A 130 -11.98 22.51 15.25
CA ASN A 130 -13.17 21.75 14.89
C ASN A 130 -13.49 20.75 16.04
N PRO A 131 -14.65 20.87 16.72
CA PRO A 131 -15.00 20.02 17.86
C PRO A 131 -15.38 18.58 17.46
N VAL A 132 -15.63 18.35 16.18
CA VAL A 132 -15.95 17.02 15.65
C VAL A 132 -14.88 16.63 14.63
N GLU A 133 -14.15 15.54 14.92
CA GLU A 133 -13.18 15.01 13.96
C GLU A 133 -13.89 14.63 12.66
N ASP A 134 -13.31 15.03 11.55
CA ASP A 134 -13.74 14.57 10.24
C ASP A 134 -13.19 13.15 10.01
N PRO A 135 -14.05 12.12 9.98
CA PRO A 135 -13.59 10.76 9.75
C PRO A 135 -13.08 10.52 8.32
N GLU A 136 -13.40 11.42 7.38
CA GLU A 136 -12.86 11.40 6.03
C GLU A 136 -11.48 12.05 5.95
N SER A 137 -11.12 12.90 6.91
CA SER A 137 -9.75 13.35 7.05
C SER A 137 -8.94 12.19 7.63
N LEU A 138 -7.94 11.71 6.90
CA LEU A 138 -6.84 10.96 7.49
C LEU A 138 -6.39 11.79 8.68
N SER A 139 -6.70 11.35 9.92
CA SER A 139 -6.58 12.13 11.16
C SER A 139 -5.33 13.01 11.13
N GLY A 140 -5.49 14.30 11.42
CA GLY A 140 -4.60 15.44 11.15
C GLY A 140 -3.07 15.24 11.02
N ASN A 141 -2.51 14.16 11.57
CA ASN A 141 -1.07 13.89 11.53
C ASN A 141 -0.68 12.74 10.58
N THR A 142 -1.57 11.82 10.23
CA THR A 142 -1.19 10.65 9.39
C THR A 142 -1.10 10.97 7.91
N GLY A 143 -1.93 11.86 7.40
CA GLY A 143 -1.87 12.30 6.01
C GLY A 143 -0.53 12.93 5.63
N PRO A 144 -0.05 13.95 6.35
CA PRO A 144 1.27 14.54 6.14
C PRO A 144 2.43 13.54 6.26
N ILE A 145 2.35 12.59 7.22
CA ILE A 145 3.38 11.56 7.41
C ILE A 145 3.44 10.64 6.19
N VAL A 146 2.30 10.15 5.69
CA VAL A 146 2.24 9.27 4.51
C VAL A 146 2.73 10.00 3.27
N VAL A 147 2.29 11.23 3.04
CA VAL A 147 2.76 12.06 1.93
C VAL A 147 4.27 12.32 2.06
N GLY A 148 4.76 12.64 3.25
CA GLY A 148 6.18 12.83 3.53
C GLY A 148 7.00 11.57 3.24
N MET A 149 6.53 10.38 3.61
CA MET A 149 7.19 9.10 3.29
C MET A 149 7.26 8.84 1.78
N ILE A 150 6.17 9.10 1.06
CA ILE A 150 6.13 8.94 -0.41
C ILE A 150 7.10 9.92 -1.08
N LEU A 151 7.12 11.17 -0.67
CA LEU A 151 8.03 12.20 -1.19
C LEU A 151 9.49 11.88 -0.91
N ALA A 152 9.81 11.40 0.31
CA ALA A 152 11.15 10.94 0.67
C ALA A 152 11.61 9.78 -0.22
N LEU A 153 10.71 8.86 -0.57
CA LEU A 153 10.97 7.75 -1.49
C LEU A 153 11.36 8.25 -2.90
N PHE A 154 10.61 9.21 -3.43
CA PHE A 154 10.91 9.80 -4.74
C PHE A 154 12.22 10.57 -4.72
N LEU A 155 12.50 11.33 -3.65
CA LEU A 155 13.79 12.02 -3.46
C LEU A 155 14.95 11.04 -3.44
N LEU A 156 14.86 9.97 -2.64
CA LEU A 156 15.89 8.94 -2.58
C LEU A 156 16.10 8.24 -3.92
N ALA A 157 15.02 7.94 -4.65
CA ALA A 157 15.11 7.38 -5.99
C ALA A 157 15.80 8.34 -6.98
N GLY A 158 15.45 9.63 -6.93
CA GLY A 158 16.07 10.68 -7.76
C GLY A 158 17.56 10.83 -7.46
N VAL A 159 17.93 10.96 -6.19
CA VAL A 159 19.33 11.05 -5.74
C VAL A 159 20.12 9.81 -6.13
N PHE A 160 19.55 8.61 -5.96
CA PHE A 160 20.19 7.36 -6.38
C PHE A 160 20.41 7.32 -7.90
N MET A 161 19.47 7.78 -8.70
CA MET A 161 19.62 7.85 -10.14
C MET A 161 20.75 8.82 -10.55
N ILE A 162 20.82 10.00 -9.93
CA ILE A 162 21.89 10.95 -10.13
C ILE A 162 23.23 10.33 -9.74
N ALA A 163 23.32 9.78 -8.53
CA ALA A 163 24.54 9.14 -8.02
C ALA A 163 25.01 7.99 -8.91
N SER A 164 24.09 7.18 -9.45
CA SER A 164 24.39 6.07 -10.36
C SER A 164 24.96 6.49 -11.73
N ALA A 165 24.87 7.79 -12.07
CA ALA A 165 25.48 8.35 -13.28
C ALA A 165 27.01 8.51 -13.13
N PHE A 166 27.51 8.63 -11.89
CA PHE A 166 28.95 8.78 -11.63
C PHE A 166 29.68 7.44 -11.61
N PRO A 167 30.86 7.33 -12.30
CA PRO A 167 31.61 6.07 -12.38
C PRO A 167 32.07 5.50 -11.04
N SER A 168 32.42 6.36 -10.09
CA SER A 168 32.84 5.99 -8.73
C SER A 168 31.72 5.30 -7.94
N VAL A 169 30.52 5.82 -7.98
CA VAL A 169 29.33 5.24 -7.31
C VAL A 169 28.90 3.95 -8.02
N ARG A 170 29.02 3.93 -9.36
CA ARG A 170 28.72 2.74 -10.17
C ARG A 170 29.63 1.56 -9.78
N ARG A 171 30.91 1.81 -9.46
CA ARG A 171 31.84 0.77 -8.96
C ARG A 171 31.46 0.25 -7.56
N LEU A 172 31.06 1.12 -6.64
CA LEU A 172 30.56 0.72 -5.32
C LEU A 172 29.27 -0.13 -5.44
N GLY A 173 28.34 0.26 -6.35
CA GLY A 173 27.10 -0.47 -6.57
C GLY A 173 27.24 -1.81 -7.29
N THR A 174 28.44 -2.19 -7.75
CA THR A 174 28.67 -3.46 -8.46
C THR A 174 28.87 -4.65 -7.53
N THR A 175 29.21 -4.43 -6.26
CA THR A 175 29.35 -5.55 -5.31
C THR A 175 28.00 -6.23 -5.04
N PRO A 176 27.94 -7.57 -5.02
CA PRO A 176 26.69 -8.30 -4.78
C PRO A 176 26.01 -7.93 -3.45
N ARG A 177 26.81 -7.62 -2.42
CA ARG A 177 26.32 -7.20 -1.10
C ARG A 177 25.62 -5.83 -1.18
N MET A 178 26.23 -4.85 -1.85
CA MET A 178 25.64 -3.52 -2.01
C MET A 178 24.34 -3.56 -2.82
N LYS A 179 24.27 -4.35 -3.89
CA LYS A 179 23.03 -4.55 -4.66
C LYS A 179 21.91 -5.11 -3.78
N LYS A 180 22.18 -6.13 -2.96
CA LYS A 180 21.20 -6.70 -2.02
C LYS A 180 20.77 -5.67 -0.99
N LEU A 181 21.68 -4.88 -0.44
CA LEU A 181 21.37 -3.82 0.52
C LEU A 181 20.47 -2.75 -0.11
N LEU A 182 20.78 -2.27 -1.30
CA LEU A 182 19.97 -1.28 -2.01
C LEU A 182 18.55 -1.80 -2.30
N VAL A 183 18.43 -3.04 -2.76
CA VAL A 183 17.12 -3.67 -2.96
C VAL A 183 16.36 -3.76 -1.64
N ALA A 184 17.01 -4.14 -0.55
CA ALA A 184 16.41 -4.24 0.76
C ALA A 184 15.89 -2.87 1.26
N ILE A 185 16.69 -1.81 1.11
CA ILE A 185 16.28 -0.43 1.46
C ILE A 185 15.06 -0.01 0.63
N VAL A 186 15.07 -0.23 -0.68
CA VAL A 186 13.94 0.09 -1.55
C VAL A 186 12.67 -0.67 -1.12
N LEU A 187 12.78 -1.96 -0.80
CA LEU A 187 11.65 -2.77 -0.34
C LEU A 187 11.06 -2.24 0.97
N VAL A 188 11.91 -1.86 1.94
CA VAL A 188 11.48 -1.28 3.22
C VAL A 188 10.78 0.06 3.02
N LEU A 189 11.41 0.96 2.27
CA LEU A 189 10.88 2.29 2.01
C LEU A 189 9.58 2.23 1.19
N PHE A 190 9.51 1.36 0.20
CA PHE A 190 8.30 1.20 -0.63
C PHE A 190 7.18 0.47 0.11
N GLY A 191 7.52 -0.51 0.95
CA GLY A 191 6.54 -1.26 1.73
C GLY A 191 5.93 -0.46 2.88
N SER A 192 6.67 0.50 3.47
CA SER A 192 6.22 1.25 4.65
C SER A 192 4.93 2.08 4.44
N PRO A 193 4.73 2.87 3.35
CA PRO A 193 3.48 3.58 3.14
C PRO A 193 2.31 2.64 2.88
N PHE A 194 2.52 1.54 2.14
CA PHE A 194 1.46 0.54 1.92
C PHE A 194 1.03 -0.12 3.23
N MET A 195 1.99 -0.51 4.07
CA MET A 195 1.70 -1.08 5.38
C MET A 195 0.95 -0.07 6.27
N THR A 196 1.39 1.17 6.32
CA THR A 196 0.79 2.21 7.16
C THR A 196 -0.65 2.52 6.72
N VAL A 197 -0.86 2.83 5.43
CA VAL A 197 -2.19 3.16 4.89
C VAL A 197 -3.14 1.97 5.00
N GLY A 198 -2.67 0.78 4.62
CA GLY A 198 -3.48 -0.43 4.64
C GLY A 198 -3.88 -0.84 6.06
N SER A 199 -2.92 -0.85 7.00
CA SER A 199 -3.18 -1.25 8.39
C SER A 199 -4.05 -0.24 9.13
N LEU A 200 -3.72 1.05 9.04
CA LEU A 200 -4.51 2.10 9.71
C LEU A 200 -5.93 2.20 9.13
N GLY A 201 -6.05 2.13 7.79
CA GLY A 201 -7.35 2.14 7.12
C GLY A 201 -8.22 0.95 7.54
N LEU A 202 -7.63 -0.25 7.58
CA LEU A 202 -8.34 -1.46 8.00
C LEU A 202 -8.75 -1.41 9.47
N VAL A 203 -7.82 -1.09 10.38
CA VAL A 203 -8.08 -1.02 11.83
C VAL A 203 -9.18 -0.01 12.13
N ARG A 204 -9.09 1.17 11.53
CA ARG A 204 -10.10 2.21 11.68
C ARG A 204 -11.48 1.74 11.21
N HIS A 205 -11.56 1.16 10.04
CA HIS A 205 -12.82 0.71 9.47
C HIS A 205 -13.46 -0.45 10.27
N VAL A 206 -12.63 -1.41 10.71
CA VAL A 206 -13.08 -2.51 11.60
C VAL A 206 -13.58 -1.96 12.94
N ARG A 207 -12.88 -0.99 13.52
CA ARG A 207 -13.27 -0.34 14.77
C ARG A 207 -14.59 0.41 14.61
N GLU A 208 -14.74 1.29 13.62
CA GLU A 208 -15.96 2.04 13.35
C GLU A 208 -17.16 1.11 13.10
N ARG A 209 -16.94 0.00 12.37
CA ARG A 209 -17.97 -1.01 12.13
C ARG A 209 -18.35 -1.77 13.42
N SER A 210 -17.39 -2.08 14.27
CA SER A 210 -17.65 -2.73 15.55
C SER A 210 -18.44 -1.82 16.49
N GLU A 211 -18.03 -0.56 16.59
CA GLU A 211 -18.72 0.47 17.38
C GLU A 211 -20.15 0.68 16.90
N SER A 212 -20.39 0.72 15.58
CA SER A 212 -21.73 0.96 15.03
C SER A 212 -22.75 -0.14 15.33
N LYS A 213 -22.32 -1.35 15.67
CA LYS A 213 -23.25 -2.41 16.09
C LYS A 213 -23.95 -2.05 17.40
N ALA A 214 -23.29 -1.30 18.27
CA ALA A 214 -23.82 -0.84 19.56
C ALA A 214 -24.71 0.41 19.44
N TYR A 215 -24.80 1.03 18.25
CA TYR A 215 -25.59 2.25 18.06
C TYR A 215 -27.09 2.02 18.29
N VAL A 216 -27.69 2.95 19.02
CA VAL A 216 -29.09 2.91 19.42
C VAL A 216 -29.95 3.69 18.42
N PRO A 217 -31.14 3.19 18.04
CA PRO A 217 -32.04 3.89 17.14
C PRO A 217 -32.70 5.09 17.85
N VAL A 218 -32.69 6.24 17.18
CA VAL A 218 -33.30 7.49 17.64
C VAL A 218 -34.08 8.12 16.47
N GLN A 219 -35.21 8.78 16.77
CA GLN A 219 -35.94 9.54 15.76
C GLN A 219 -35.17 10.81 15.39
N ALA A 220 -34.98 11.02 14.09
CA ALA A 220 -34.28 12.16 13.54
C ALA A 220 -35.10 12.85 12.46
N LYS A 221 -35.08 14.17 12.40
CA LYS A 221 -35.72 14.98 11.38
C LYS A 221 -34.69 15.42 10.33
N VAL A 222 -34.98 15.15 9.07
CA VAL A 222 -34.10 15.56 7.96
C VAL A 222 -34.18 17.08 7.77
N LEU A 223 -33.03 17.74 7.88
CA LEU A 223 -32.88 19.19 7.68
C LEU A 223 -32.66 19.54 6.20
N TYR A 224 -31.80 18.75 5.54
CA TYR A 224 -31.54 18.85 4.12
C TYR A 224 -31.03 17.51 3.59
N SER A 225 -31.25 17.28 2.29
CA SER A 225 -30.62 16.22 1.51
C SER A 225 -30.09 16.82 0.22
N GLY A 226 -28.91 16.41 -0.18
CA GLY A 226 -28.36 16.93 -1.41
C GLY A 226 -27.13 16.15 -1.88
N MET A 227 -26.98 16.15 -3.20
CA MET A 227 -25.83 15.59 -3.88
C MET A 227 -24.79 16.70 -4.14
N TYR A 228 -23.54 16.40 -3.92
CA TYR A 228 -22.44 17.26 -4.32
C TYR A 228 -21.48 16.48 -5.22
N SER A 229 -20.82 17.22 -6.09
CA SER A 229 -19.85 16.64 -7.02
C SER A 229 -18.50 17.31 -6.85
N PHE A 230 -17.45 16.53 -7.09
CA PHE A 230 -16.10 17.05 -7.22
C PHE A 230 -15.49 16.50 -8.50
N ARG A 231 -14.75 17.36 -9.18
CA ARG A 231 -14.09 17.03 -10.43
C ARG A 231 -12.63 16.71 -10.16
N SER A 232 -12.21 15.52 -10.54
CA SER A 232 -10.80 15.14 -10.51
C SER A 232 -10.03 15.98 -11.53
N GLY A 233 -8.91 16.57 -11.10
CA GLY A 233 -7.97 17.21 -12.02
C GLY A 233 -7.17 16.15 -12.80
N GLY A 234 -6.76 16.46 -14.03
CA GLY A 234 -5.91 15.59 -14.82
C GLY A 234 -6.26 15.58 -16.31
N ARG A 235 -5.53 14.78 -17.09
CA ARG A 235 -5.69 14.65 -18.54
C ARG A 235 -7.08 14.12 -18.96
N HIS A 236 -7.71 13.35 -18.09
CA HIS A 236 -9.07 12.82 -18.25
C HIS A 236 -9.86 13.14 -16.98
N PRO A 237 -10.42 14.35 -16.88
CA PRO A 237 -11.18 14.73 -15.69
C PRO A 237 -12.46 13.92 -15.60
N HIS A 238 -12.69 13.28 -14.46
CA HIS A 238 -13.95 12.60 -14.15
C HIS A 238 -14.64 13.29 -12.99
N THR A 239 -15.97 13.28 -13.01
CA THR A 239 -16.80 13.82 -11.95
C THR A 239 -17.21 12.67 -11.03
N SER A 240 -16.93 12.80 -9.76
CA SER A 240 -17.41 11.91 -8.71
C SER A 240 -18.52 12.59 -7.93
N TYR A 241 -19.51 11.82 -7.55
CA TYR A 241 -20.68 12.27 -6.80
C TYR A 241 -20.68 11.66 -5.41
N ASN A 242 -21.25 12.39 -4.47
CA ASN A 242 -21.52 11.93 -3.13
C ASN A 242 -22.80 12.59 -2.60
N VAL A 243 -23.44 11.98 -1.61
CA VAL A 243 -24.67 12.46 -1.00
C VAL A 243 -24.41 12.85 0.44
N ARG A 244 -25.00 13.95 0.88
CA ARG A 244 -25.09 14.31 2.28
C ARG A 244 -26.55 14.54 2.68
N VAL A 245 -26.91 13.94 3.81
CA VAL A 245 -28.20 14.11 4.43
C VAL A 245 -27.97 14.68 5.82
N GLY A 246 -28.30 15.95 6.01
CA GLY A 246 -28.23 16.59 7.31
C GLY A 246 -29.52 16.31 8.10
N TYR A 247 -29.40 15.91 9.34
CA TYR A 247 -30.53 15.60 10.21
C TYR A 247 -30.29 16.06 11.65
N GLU A 248 -31.38 16.35 12.38
CA GLU A 248 -31.41 16.74 13.78
C GLU A 248 -32.08 15.63 14.58
N TYR A 249 -31.55 15.34 15.75
CA TYR A 249 -32.11 14.37 16.71
C TYR A 249 -31.85 14.84 18.13
N THR A 250 -32.60 14.26 19.09
CA THR A 250 -32.48 14.61 20.51
C THR A 250 -32.10 13.37 21.31
N VAL A 251 -31.09 13.50 22.14
CA VAL A 251 -30.65 12.49 23.12
C VAL A 251 -30.58 13.16 24.47
N ASP A 252 -31.22 12.58 25.47
CA ASP A 252 -31.28 13.09 26.87
C ASP A 252 -31.69 14.58 26.96
N GLY A 253 -32.66 15.00 26.14
CA GLY A 253 -33.15 16.37 26.08
C GLY A 253 -32.22 17.37 25.36
N LYS A 254 -31.01 16.99 24.94
CA LYS A 254 -30.09 17.83 24.18
C LYS A 254 -30.19 17.54 22.69
N LYS A 255 -30.20 18.61 21.88
CA LYS A 255 -30.23 18.51 20.41
C LYS A 255 -28.86 18.29 19.83
N TYR A 256 -28.79 17.38 18.86
CA TYR A 256 -27.61 17.05 18.09
C TYR A 256 -27.92 17.09 16.60
N GLU A 257 -26.87 17.29 15.82
CA GLU A 257 -26.97 17.27 14.35
C GLU A 257 -26.01 16.24 13.79
N GLY A 258 -26.46 15.51 12.75
CA GLY A 258 -25.66 14.53 12.02
C GLY A 258 -25.73 14.78 10.52
N ASP A 259 -24.73 14.31 9.79
CA ASP A 259 -24.68 14.41 8.32
C ASP A 259 -24.05 13.18 7.65
N ARG A 260 -23.92 12.09 8.38
CA ARG A 260 -23.42 10.82 7.84
C ARG A 260 -24.59 9.92 7.43
N LEU A 261 -24.61 9.52 6.17
CA LEU A 261 -25.57 8.53 5.70
C LEU A 261 -25.18 7.12 6.21
N ALA A 262 -23.93 6.74 6.03
CA ALA A 262 -23.38 5.48 6.49
C ALA A 262 -21.95 5.68 7.02
N ILE A 263 -21.37 4.68 7.69
CA ILE A 263 -20.00 4.73 8.21
C ILE A 263 -19.00 4.78 7.07
N SER A 264 -19.16 3.94 6.05
CA SER A 264 -18.35 3.97 4.83
C SER A 264 -19.19 4.49 3.68
N GLN A 265 -18.99 5.75 3.34
CA GLN A 265 -19.63 6.37 2.20
C GLN A 265 -18.60 6.59 1.09
N ILE A 266 -18.70 5.81 0.02
CA ILE A 266 -17.78 5.88 -1.11
C ILE A 266 -18.36 6.81 -2.18
N SER A 267 -17.54 7.78 -2.60
CA SER A 267 -17.86 8.60 -3.77
C SER A 267 -17.69 7.79 -5.05
N SER A 268 -18.64 7.90 -5.96
CA SER A 268 -18.56 7.22 -7.26
C SER A 268 -18.99 8.12 -8.40
N ASN A 269 -18.74 7.70 -9.63
CA ASN A 269 -19.19 8.40 -10.84
C ASN A 269 -20.66 8.08 -11.22
N ASN A 270 -21.34 7.27 -10.44
CA ASN A 270 -22.73 6.87 -10.69
C ASN A 270 -23.70 7.95 -10.20
N TYR A 271 -24.07 8.85 -11.09
CA TYR A 271 -24.98 9.96 -10.82
C TYR A 271 -26.37 9.47 -10.34
N ASP A 272 -26.95 8.48 -11.03
CA ASP A 272 -28.31 8.02 -10.76
C ASP A 272 -28.43 7.36 -9.40
N HIS A 273 -27.43 6.58 -9.00
CA HIS A 273 -27.36 5.99 -7.66
C HIS A 273 -27.35 7.06 -6.57
N HIS A 274 -26.49 8.07 -6.71
CA HIS A 274 -26.41 9.14 -5.72
C HIS A 274 -27.65 10.02 -5.71
N ARG A 275 -28.28 10.23 -6.85
CA ARG A 275 -29.55 10.96 -6.93
C ARG A 275 -30.67 10.21 -6.21
N HIS A 276 -30.81 8.90 -6.46
CA HIS A 276 -31.77 8.06 -5.74
C HIS A 276 -31.59 8.09 -4.23
N LEU A 277 -30.32 8.05 -3.77
CA LEU A 277 -30.01 8.18 -2.34
C LEU A 277 -30.41 9.55 -1.78
N ALA A 278 -30.18 10.64 -2.52
CA ALA A 278 -30.59 11.97 -2.11
C ALA A 278 -32.11 12.12 -2.08
N ASP A 279 -32.82 11.54 -3.04
CA ASP A 279 -34.29 11.59 -3.18
C ASP A 279 -35.01 10.70 -2.14
N LYS A 280 -34.32 9.69 -1.58
CA LYS A 280 -34.84 8.81 -0.51
C LYS A 280 -35.11 9.58 0.79
N TYR A 281 -34.30 10.62 1.08
CA TYR A 281 -34.39 11.42 2.30
C TYR A 281 -34.81 12.84 1.97
N LYS A 282 -36.10 13.16 2.14
CA LYS A 282 -36.61 14.50 1.84
C LYS A 282 -36.54 15.41 3.06
N LYS A 283 -36.32 16.69 2.83
CA LYS A 283 -36.34 17.69 3.91
C LYS A 283 -37.66 17.65 4.66
N GLY A 284 -37.59 17.52 5.98
CA GLY A 284 -38.74 17.46 6.85
C GLY A 284 -39.18 16.05 7.24
N ASP A 285 -38.69 15.01 6.54
CA ASP A 285 -38.98 13.61 6.86
C ASP A 285 -38.47 13.25 8.26
N VAL A 286 -39.21 12.39 8.94
CA VAL A 286 -38.80 11.77 10.19
C VAL A 286 -38.27 10.38 9.86
N VAL A 287 -36.98 10.16 10.19
CA VAL A 287 -36.25 8.93 9.87
C VAL A 287 -35.57 8.38 11.14
N THR A 288 -35.23 7.11 11.11
CA THR A 288 -34.44 6.52 12.20
C THR A 288 -32.96 6.79 11.97
N ALA A 289 -32.32 7.49 12.90
CA ALA A 289 -30.88 7.61 12.97
C ALA A 289 -30.33 6.64 14.05
N TYR A 290 -29.16 6.15 13.84
CA TYR A 290 -28.44 5.30 14.80
C TYR A 290 -27.32 6.10 15.44
N VAL A 291 -27.36 6.24 16.77
CA VAL A 291 -26.51 7.12 17.56
C VAL A 291 -25.63 6.29 18.47
N SER A 292 -24.36 6.68 18.60
CA SER A 292 -23.44 6.04 19.54
C SER A 292 -23.88 6.29 20.99
N PRO A 293 -23.94 5.25 21.84
CA PRO A 293 -24.26 5.43 23.25
C PRO A 293 -23.16 6.18 24.00
N ASP A 294 -21.90 6.06 23.57
CA ASP A 294 -20.74 6.68 24.24
C ASP A 294 -20.53 8.14 23.81
N ASP A 295 -20.90 8.48 22.57
CA ASP A 295 -20.76 9.85 22.05
C ASP A 295 -21.97 10.21 21.17
N PRO A 296 -22.96 10.92 21.73
CA PRO A 296 -24.15 11.32 21.00
C PRO A 296 -23.92 12.15 19.73
N ARG A 297 -22.71 12.70 19.52
CA ARG A 297 -22.35 13.43 18.30
C ARG A 297 -22.06 12.50 17.11
N LYS A 298 -21.83 11.22 17.39
CA LYS A 298 -21.59 10.20 16.36
C LYS A 298 -22.89 9.52 16.00
N SER A 299 -23.37 9.76 14.79
CA SER A 299 -24.62 9.18 14.29
C SER A 299 -24.53 8.83 12.81
N VAL A 300 -25.36 7.88 12.38
CA VAL A 300 -25.53 7.46 10.97
C VAL A 300 -27.00 7.16 10.70
N LEU A 301 -27.44 7.31 9.45
CA LEU A 301 -28.79 6.92 9.03
C LEU A 301 -28.89 5.45 8.65
N GLU A 302 -27.81 4.88 8.14
CA GLU A 302 -27.75 3.47 7.75
C GLU A 302 -26.60 2.78 8.47
N LYS A 303 -26.88 1.63 9.11
CA LYS A 303 -25.83 0.80 9.70
C LYS A 303 -25.01 0.17 8.59
N SER A 304 -23.70 0.22 8.71
CA SER A 304 -22.77 -0.42 7.78
C SER A 304 -22.92 -1.93 7.79
N GLY A 305 -22.77 -2.57 6.65
CA GLY A 305 -22.83 -4.03 6.53
C GLY A 305 -22.98 -4.52 5.11
N GLY A 306 -23.00 -3.64 4.12
CA GLY A 306 -23.12 -4.01 2.71
C GLY A 306 -21.88 -4.72 2.16
N ILE A 307 -22.04 -5.34 0.99
CA ILE A 307 -20.96 -6.02 0.24
C ILE A 307 -19.79 -5.06 -0.05
N GLY A 308 -20.09 -3.77 -0.30
CA GLY A 308 -19.07 -2.74 -0.53
C GLY A 308 -18.09 -2.53 0.63
N ASP A 309 -18.59 -2.63 1.88
CA ASP A 309 -17.76 -2.53 3.07
C ASP A 309 -16.74 -3.67 3.16
N ILE A 310 -17.19 -4.89 2.82
CA ILE A 310 -16.31 -6.07 2.79
C ILE A 310 -15.24 -5.89 1.73
N GLY A 311 -15.63 -5.42 0.54
CA GLY A 311 -14.69 -5.11 -0.55
C GLY A 311 -13.64 -4.08 -0.15
N TRP A 312 -14.06 -3.01 0.52
CA TRP A 312 -13.14 -1.98 1.01
C TRP A 312 -12.17 -2.49 2.09
N MET A 313 -12.68 -3.28 3.05
CA MET A 313 -11.82 -3.91 4.07
C MET A 313 -10.80 -4.86 3.45
N ALA A 314 -11.22 -5.69 2.48
CA ALA A 314 -10.33 -6.60 1.78
C ALA A 314 -9.26 -5.84 0.98
N PHE A 315 -9.64 -4.72 0.34
CA PHE A 315 -8.73 -3.85 -0.39
C PHE A 315 -7.68 -3.22 0.53
N MET A 316 -8.09 -2.61 1.65
CA MET A 316 -7.17 -2.04 2.63
C MET A 316 -6.27 -3.11 3.28
N GLY A 317 -6.85 -4.27 3.62
CA GLY A 317 -6.11 -5.40 4.15
C GLY A 317 -5.02 -5.90 3.20
N LEU A 318 -5.31 -5.96 1.90
CA LEU A 318 -4.34 -6.34 0.88
C LEU A 318 -3.15 -5.38 0.85
N PHE A 319 -3.39 -4.07 0.89
CA PHE A 319 -2.32 -3.06 0.96
C PHE A 319 -1.45 -3.27 2.20
N GLY A 320 -2.08 -3.52 3.36
CA GLY A 320 -1.35 -3.82 4.59
C GLY A 320 -0.47 -5.07 4.47
N VAL A 321 -1.01 -6.16 3.93
CA VAL A 321 -0.28 -7.43 3.74
C VAL A 321 0.89 -7.27 2.75
N VAL A 322 0.64 -6.62 1.61
CA VAL A 322 1.69 -6.36 0.61
C VAL A 322 2.79 -5.49 1.21
N GLY A 323 2.42 -4.42 1.91
CA GLY A 323 3.38 -3.55 2.59
C GLY A 323 4.21 -4.30 3.63
N PHE A 324 3.58 -5.14 4.46
CA PHE A 324 4.25 -5.98 5.45
C PHE A 324 5.21 -6.98 4.80
N ALA A 325 4.81 -7.64 3.73
CA ALA A 325 5.64 -8.60 3.01
C ALA A 325 6.88 -7.94 2.38
N LEU A 326 6.71 -6.76 1.76
CA LEU A 326 7.81 -5.99 1.18
C LEU A 326 8.79 -5.51 2.25
N MET A 327 8.27 -4.90 3.31
CA MET A 327 9.08 -4.39 4.42
C MET A 327 9.78 -5.53 5.17
N GLY A 328 9.07 -6.62 5.48
CA GLY A 328 9.63 -7.80 6.14
C GLY A 328 10.71 -8.48 5.30
N GLY A 329 10.49 -8.62 3.98
CA GLY A 329 11.49 -9.15 3.05
C GLY A 329 12.74 -8.26 2.96
N GLY A 330 12.56 -6.94 2.94
CA GLY A 330 13.65 -5.97 2.99
C GLY A 330 14.45 -6.07 4.29
N LEU A 331 13.79 -6.04 5.44
CA LEU A 331 14.42 -6.17 6.76
C LEU A 331 15.14 -7.51 6.92
N TRP A 332 14.52 -8.62 6.49
CA TRP A 332 15.15 -9.94 6.49
C TRP A 332 16.45 -9.95 5.67
N THR A 333 16.42 -9.33 4.49
CA THR A 333 17.62 -9.20 3.64
C THR A 333 18.70 -8.38 4.31
N MET A 334 18.35 -7.26 4.96
CA MET A 334 19.31 -6.46 5.73
C MET A 334 19.91 -7.25 6.88
N LEU A 335 19.09 -7.93 7.68
CA LEU A 335 19.55 -8.78 8.78
C LEU A 335 20.46 -9.92 8.30
N SER A 336 20.14 -10.52 7.14
CA SER A 336 20.97 -11.57 6.54
C SER A 336 22.35 -11.07 6.11
N LEU A 337 22.42 -9.80 5.67
CA LEU A 337 23.70 -9.14 5.32
C LEU A 337 24.53 -8.79 6.57
N LEU A 338 23.87 -8.40 7.68
CA LEU A 338 24.53 -8.10 8.95
C LEU A 338 25.07 -9.37 9.64
N ARG A 339 24.31 -10.47 9.56
CA ARG A 339 24.73 -11.77 10.13
C ARG A 339 25.98 -12.36 9.46
N GLY A 340 26.51 -11.75 8.41
CA GLY A 340 27.76 -12.07 7.75
C GLY A 340 28.01 -13.57 7.65
N SER A 341 27.97 -14.14 6.48
CA SER A 341 28.60 -15.45 6.28
C SER A 341 30.10 -15.26 6.57
N ASN A 342 30.49 -15.49 7.79
CA ASN A 342 31.92 -15.72 8.09
C ASN A 342 32.35 -16.83 7.15
N GLY A 343 33.31 -16.55 6.27
CA GLY A 343 33.71 -17.43 5.19
C GLY A 343 34.42 -18.71 5.66
N ALA A 344 33.85 -19.39 6.65
CA ALA A 344 34.26 -20.74 6.96
C ALA A 344 33.93 -21.62 5.74
N PRO A 345 34.85 -22.44 5.29
CA PRO A 345 34.63 -23.34 4.17
C PRO A 345 33.41 -24.22 4.49
N LEU A 346 32.37 -24.14 3.63
CA LEU A 346 31.20 -24.97 3.78
C LEU A 346 31.62 -26.41 3.50
N SER A 347 31.63 -27.27 4.53
CA SER A 347 31.68 -28.72 4.36
C SER A 347 30.24 -29.25 4.28
N PHE A 348 29.99 -30.13 3.33
CA PHE A 348 28.73 -30.82 3.19
C PHE A 348 28.96 -32.32 3.46
N VAL A 349 28.37 -32.83 4.51
CA VAL A 349 28.39 -34.26 4.79
C VAL A 349 26.94 -34.75 4.76
N GLY A 350 26.60 -35.50 3.71
CA GLY A 350 25.25 -36.07 3.57
C GLY A 350 24.14 -35.02 3.50
N ARG A 351 24.39 -33.83 2.96
CA ARG A 351 23.40 -32.76 2.92
C ARG A 351 22.36 -33.00 1.84
N ILE A 352 21.09 -33.20 2.26
CA ILE A 352 19.97 -33.28 1.33
C ILE A 352 19.76 -31.92 0.66
N LEU A 353 19.81 -31.90 -0.67
CA LEU A 353 19.53 -30.71 -1.47
C LEU A 353 18.03 -30.45 -1.54
N LYS A 354 17.64 -29.24 -1.21
CA LYS A 354 16.23 -28.82 -1.28
C LYS A 354 15.89 -28.41 -2.71
N ARG A 355 14.82 -28.99 -3.22
CA ARG A 355 14.23 -28.60 -4.50
C ARG A 355 13.70 -27.17 -4.44
N SER A 356 13.89 -26.42 -5.52
CA SER A 356 13.33 -25.07 -5.63
C SER A 356 11.85 -25.13 -6.00
N HIS A 357 11.00 -24.55 -5.19
CA HIS A 357 9.57 -24.32 -5.47
C HIS A 357 9.27 -22.85 -5.75
N ALA A 358 10.29 -22.07 -6.12
CA ALA A 358 10.16 -20.61 -6.32
C ALA A 358 9.08 -20.24 -7.35
N ASP A 359 8.99 -20.98 -8.46
CA ASP A 359 7.99 -20.74 -9.50
C ASP A 359 6.56 -21.03 -9.03
N LEU A 360 6.40 -22.07 -8.21
CA LEU A 360 5.10 -22.42 -7.63
C LEU A 360 4.66 -21.37 -6.62
N ALA A 361 5.58 -20.98 -5.74
CA ALA A 361 5.34 -19.93 -4.75
C ALA A 361 5.01 -18.58 -5.42
N ALA A 362 5.75 -18.20 -6.47
CA ALA A 362 5.51 -16.96 -7.21
C ALA A 362 4.13 -16.95 -7.87
N VAL A 363 3.74 -18.03 -8.56
CA VAL A 363 2.42 -18.12 -9.21
C VAL A 363 1.30 -18.13 -8.17
N GLY A 364 1.48 -18.85 -7.06
CA GLY A 364 0.51 -18.89 -5.95
C GLY A 364 0.31 -17.52 -5.32
N LEU A 365 1.40 -16.85 -4.98
CA LEU A 365 1.35 -15.50 -4.41
C LEU A 365 0.65 -14.52 -5.38
N PHE A 366 1.03 -14.55 -6.65
CA PHE A 366 0.42 -13.69 -7.67
C PHE A 366 -1.07 -13.98 -7.85
N ALA A 367 -1.47 -15.26 -7.87
CA ALA A 367 -2.88 -15.66 -7.97
C ALA A 367 -3.69 -15.16 -6.76
N VAL A 368 -3.16 -15.26 -5.55
CA VAL A 368 -3.82 -14.75 -4.33
C VAL A 368 -3.96 -13.24 -4.39
N VAL A 369 -2.86 -12.51 -4.61
CA VAL A 369 -2.86 -11.04 -4.66
C VAL A 369 -3.81 -10.53 -5.74
N TRP A 370 -3.76 -11.10 -6.95
CA TRP A 370 -4.64 -10.72 -8.06
C TRP A 370 -6.11 -10.94 -7.74
N ASN A 371 -6.46 -12.10 -7.15
CA ASN A 371 -7.86 -12.40 -6.83
C ASN A 371 -8.38 -11.51 -5.71
N VAL A 372 -7.62 -11.32 -4.63
CA VAL A 372 -8.03 -10.41 -3.54
C VAL A 372 -8.24 -8.99 -4.10
N PHE A 373 -7.31 -8.49 -4.92
CA PHE A 373 -7.43 -7.18 -5.55
C PHE A 373 -8.67 -7.09 -6.46
N SER A 374 -8.84 -8.06 -7.38
CA SER A 374 -9.92 -8.05 -8.37
C SER A 374 -11.30 -8.15 -7.72
N TRP A 375 -11.47 -9.05 -6.75
CA TRP A 375 -12.73 -9.19 -6.02
C TRP A 375 -13.02 -8.00 -5.11
N SER A 376 -12.00 -7.46 -4.42
CA SER A 376 -12.15 -6.25 -3.61
C SER A 376 -12.60 -5.07 -4.47
N PHE A 377 -12.04 -4.95 -5.67
CA PHE A 377 -12.41 -3.92 -6.63
C PHE A 377 -13.85 -4.08 -7.10
N VAL A 378 -14.26 -5.28 -7.51
CA VAL A 378 -15.64 -5.54 -7.95
C VAL A 378 -16.63 -5.31 -6.80
N LEU A 379 -16.36 -5.85 -5.62
CA LEU A 379 -17.26 -5.69 -4.46
C LEU A 379 -17.32 -4.25 -3.94
N GLY A 380 -16.21 -3.51 -4.01
CA GLY A 380 -16.16 -2.11 -3.58
C GLY A 380 -16.85 -1.15 -4.55
N PHE A 381 -16.83 -1.43 -5.86
CA PHE A 381 -17.41 -0.57 -6.88
C PHE A 381 -18.78 -1.01 -7.39
N ALA A 382 -19.12 -2.29 -7.24
CA ALA A 382 -20.45 -2.79 -7.54
C ALA A 382 -21.41 -2.41 -6.40
N GLY A 383 -22.14 -1.33 -6.56
CA GLY A 383 -23.24 -1.00 -5.65
C GLY A 383 -24.26 -2.15 -5.61
N GLU A 384 -24.88 -2.36 -4.45
CA GLU A 384 -25.84 -3.45 -4.21
C GLU A 384 -26.98 -3.47 -5.25
N GLU A 385 -27.40 -2.29 -5.70
CA GLU A 385 -28.44 -2.10 -6.70
C GLU A 385 -27.96 -2.42 -8.13
N GLN A 386 -26.69 -2.19 -8.46
CA GLN A 386 -26.11 -2.54 -9.77
C GLN A 386 -25.96 -4.06 -9.93
N VAL A 387 -25.60 -4.76 -8.84
CA VAL A 387 -25.57 -6.23 -8.80
C VAL A 387 -26.99 -6.77 -8.97
N ARG A 388 -27.98 -6.16 -8.32
CA ARG A 388 -29.38 -6.58 -8.37
C ARG A 388 -30.02 -6.37 -9.76
N ARG A 389 -29.63 -5.30 -10.49
CA ARG A 389 -30.15 -4.96 -11.84
C ARG A 389 -29.36 -5.56 -13.00
N PHE A 390 -28.30 -6.31 -12.73
CA PHE A 390 -27.42 -6.90 -13.74
C PHE A 390 -26.92 -5.88 -14.78
N ASP A 391 -26.33 -4.76 -14.32
CA ASP A 391 -25.80 -3.71 -15.20
C ASP A 391 -24.72 -4.31 -16.13
N PRO A 392 -24.83 -4.15 -17.48
CA PRO A 392 -23.85 -4.66 -18.42
C PRO A 392 -22.40 -4.19 -18.16
N ARG A 393 -22.22 -3.06 -17.48
CA ARG A 393 -20.90 -2.55 -17.06
C ARG A 393 -20.20 -3.47 -16.06
N LEU A 394 -20.94 -4.26 -15.29
CA LEU A 394 -20.39 -5.28 -14.41
C LEU A 394 -19.69 -6.40 -15.18
N LEU A 395 -20.09 -6.67 -16.43
CA LEU A 395 -19.42 -7.66 -17.27
C LEU A 395 -17.98 -7.24 -17.59
N VAL A 396 -17.74 -5.95 -17.80
CA VAL A 396 -16.37 -5.43 -18.02
C VAL A 396 -15.53 -5.58 -16.76
N LEU A 397 -16.10 -5.28 -15.58
CA LEU A 397 -15.43 -5.46 -14.30
C LEU A 397 -15.18 -6.94 -13.98
N ALA A 398 -16.05 -7.85 -14.42
CA ALA A 398 -15.92 -9.29 -14.21
C ALA A 398 -14.72 -9.92 -14.94
N ILE A 399 -14.17 -9.26 -15.97
CA ILE A 399 -12.97 -9.75 -16.68
C ILE A 399 -11.79 -9.95 -15.72
N PHE A 400 -11.61 -9.06 -14.75
CA PHE A 400 -10.50 -9.13 -13.79
C PHE A 400 -10.58 -10.35 -12.85
N PRO A 401 -11.72 -10.62 -12.15
CA PRO A 401 -11.84 -11.85 -11.37
C PRO A 401 -11.87 -13.12 -12.23
N LEU A 402 -12.39 -13.08 -13.48
CA LEU A 402 -12.28 -14.21 -14.40
C LEU A 402 -10.82 -14.55 -14.73
N ALA A 403 -9.99 -13.55 -15.02
CA ALA A 403 -8.55 -13.74 -15.16
C ALA A 403 -7.93 -14.31 -13.88
N GLY A 404 -8.39 -13.88 -12.72
CA GLY A 404 -8.00 -14.40 -11.42
C GLY A 404 -8.35 -15.89 -11.23
N MET A 405 -9.52 -16.32 -11.65
CA MET A 405 -9.92 -17.74 -11.61
C MET A 405 -9.04 -18.60 -12.51
N VAL A 406 -8.67 -18.10 -13.70
CA VAL A 406 -7.72 -18.80 -14.58
C VAL A 406 -6.36 -18.95 -13.89
N LEU A 407 -5.86 -17.93 -13.20
CA LEU A 407 -4.61 -17.99 -12.43
C LEU A 407 -4.69 -19.02 -11.31
N ILE A 408 -5.80 -19.12 -10.59
CA ILE A 408 -6.04 -20.17 -9.59
C ILE A 408 -6.00 -21.55 -10.27
N GLY A 409 -6.68 -21.70 -11.41
CA GLY A 409 -6.67 -22.94 -12.19
C GLY A 409 -5.24 -23.37 -12.57
N VAL A 410 -4.42 -22.43 -13.06
CA VAL A 410 -3.01 -22.67 -13.38
C VAL A 410 -2.21 -23.05 -12.12
N PHE A 411 -2.46 -22.39 -11.00
CA PHE A 411 -1.80 -22.70 -9.74
C PHE A 411 -2.16 -24.10 -9.23
N VAL A 412 -3.44 -24.43 -9.21
CA VAL A 412 -3.93 -25.78 -8.82
C VAL A 412 -3.35 -26.85 -9.74
N TRP A 413 -3.36 -26.60 -11.06
CA TRP A 413 -2.74 -27.52 -12.01
C TRP A 413 -1.25 -27.73 -11.73
N LYS A 414 -0.51 -26.66 -11.41
CA LYS A 414 0.90 -26.76 -11.01
C LYS A 414 1.06 -27.58 -9.72
N ILE A 415 0.20 -27.39 -8.72
CA ILE A 415 0.22 -28.19 -7.48
C ILE A 415 -0.02 -29.68 -7.79
N VAL A 416 -1.07 -29.99 -8.55
CA VAL A 416 -1.40 -31.37 -8.93
C VAL A 416 -0.24 -32.01 -9.69
N ARG A 417 0.37 -31.26 -10.61
CA ARG A 417 1.57 -31.72 -11.33
C ARG A 417 2.73 -31.98 -10.38
N GLU A 418 2.92 -31.11 -9.38
CA GLU A 418 3.98 -31.26 -8.38
C GLU A 418 3.74 -32.49 -7.47
N LEU A 419 2.50 -32.74 -7.08
CA LEU A 419 2.13 -33.90 -6.28
C LEU A 419 2.30 -35.23 -7.04
N ARG A 420 2.13 -35.20 -8.37
CA ARG A 420 2.36 -36.36 -9.28
C ARG A 420 3.83 -36.49 -9.67
N ALA A 421 4.67 -35.54 -9.32
CA ALA A 421 6.09 -35.58 -9.69
C ALA A 421 6.84 -36.68 -8.94
N PRO A 422 7.74 -37.40 -9.59
CA PRO A 422 8.54 -38.45 -8.96
C PRO A 422 9.41 -37.82 -7.85
N ARG A 423 9.53 -38.57 -6.74
CA ARG A 423 10.34 -38.12 -5.60
C ARG A 423 11.81 -38.48 -5.83
N LEU A 424 12.58 -37.49 -6.26
CA LEU A 424 14.03 -37.60 -6.40
C LEU A 424 14.68 -36.86 -5.23
N VAL A 425 15.53 -37.54 -4.50
CA VAL A 425 16.35 -36.97 -3.42
C VAL A 425 17.80 -36.93 -3.89
N LEU A 426 18.43 -35.77 -3.78
CA LEU A 426 19.87 -35.58 -4.05
C LEU A 426 20.56 -35.27 -2.73
N THR A 427 21.62 -35.99 -2.42
CA THR A 427 22.43 -35.82 -1.22
C THR A 427 23.84 -35.43 -1.63
N LEU A 428 24.31 -34.26 -1.20
CA LEU A 428 25.63 -33.75 -1.51
C LEU A 428 26.59 -34.04 -0.39
N SER A 429 27.74 -34.62 -0.72
CA SER A 429 28.85 -34.87 0.18
C SER A 429 30.11 -34.24 -0.40
N CYS A 430 30.77 -33.34 0.36
CA CYS A 430 31.98 -32.65 -0.02
C CYS A 430 32.74 -32.22 1.23
N ALA A 431 34.03 -32.52 1.31
CA ALA A 431 34.86 -32.12 2.43
C ALA A 431 35.05 -30.58 2.52
N MET A 432 35.17 -29.95 1.36
CA MET A 432 35.31 -28.50 1.26
C MET A 432 34.64 -28.01 -0.02
N TRP A 433 33.68 -27.08 0.11
CA TRP A 433 32.96 -26.46 -1.03
C TRP A 433 33.81 -25.31 -1.60
N LYS A 434 34.88 -25.67 -2.25
CA LYS A 434 35.88 -24.76 -2.86
C LYS A 434 36.19 -25.24 -4.27
N HIS A 435 36.56 -24.28 -5.16
CA HIS A 435 36.95 -24.60 -6.54
C HIS A 435 38.04 -25.67 -6.58
N GLY A 436 37.88 -26.61 -7.47
CA GLY A 436 38.84 -27.69 -7.70
C GLY A 436 38.72 -28.88 -6.75
N PHE A 437 37.91 -28.79 -5.67
CA PHE A 437 37.71 -29.92 -4.76
C PHE A 437 36.72 -30.93 -5.30
N PRO A 438 36.95 -32.22 -5.06
CA PRO A 438 36.00 -33.26 -5.45
C PRO A 438 34.76 -33.22 -4.57
N ALA A 439 33.62 -33.43 -5.19
CA ALA A 439 32.33 -33.57 -4.53
C ALA A 439 31.58 -34.79 -5.08
N GLN A 440 30.81 -35.44 -4.23
CA GLN A 440 29.96 -36.59 -4.57
C GLN A 440 28.51 -36.25 -4.35
N VAL A 441 27.65 -36.67 -5.27
CA VAL A 441 26.20 -36.60 -5.13
C VAL A 441 25.64 -38.01 -5.18
N ASP A 442 24.97 -38.39 -4.11
CA ASP A 442 24.18 -39.60 -4.08
C ASP A 442 22.73 -39.23 -4.39
N TRP A 443 22.09 -40.02 -5.21
CA TRP A 443 20.70 -39.80 -5.57
C TRP A 443 19.87 -41.08 -5.29
N SER A 444 18.63 -40.88 -4.89
CA SER A 444 17.65 -41.93 -4.73
C SER A 444 16.32 -41.53 -5.34
N LEU A 445 15.65 -42.48 -5.99
CA LEU A 445 14.42 -42.29 -6.70
C LEU A 445 13.37 -43.26 -6.17
N LYS A 446 12.21 -42.75 -5.80
CA LYS A 446 11.08 -43.60 -5.38
C LYS A 446 10.33 -44.11 -6.63
N ASN A 447 9.98 -45.40 -6.68
CA ASN A 447 9.29 -46.08 -7.78
C ASN A 447 10.07 -45.96 -9.12
N PRO A 448 11.30 -46.50 -9.21
CA PRO A 448 12.14 -46.39 -10.40
C PRO A 448 11.53 -47.15 -11.61
N GLU A 449 10.69 -48.14 -11.41
CA GLU A 449 10.00 -48.88 -12.47
C GLU A 449 9.05 -48.02 -13.33
N GLU A 450 8.53 -46.94 -12.81
CA GLU A 450 7.67 -45.99 -13.51
C GLU A 450 8.45 -45.00 -14.36
N ILE A 451 9.77 -44.96 -14.23
CA ILE A 451 10.63 -43.96 -14.87
C ILE A 451 11.18 -44.51 -16.18
N GLU A 452 11.07 -43.69 -17.24
CA GLU A 452 11.61 -43.96 -18.57
C GLU A 452 13.06 -43.48 -18.70
N SER A 453 13.35 -42.25 -18.21
CA SER A 453 14.71 -41.71 -18.23
C SER A 453 14.96 -40.73 -17.09
N LEU A 454 16.20 -40.72 -16.63
CA LEU A 454 16.75 -39.78 -15.65
C LEU A 454 18.00 -39.11 -16.20
N GLU A 455 18.02 -37.79 -16.27
CA GLU A 455 19.16 -36.99 -16.65
C GLU A 455 19.44 -35.99 -15.52
N ILE A 456 20.66 -35.96 -14.98
CA ILE A 456 21.08 -34.99 -13.98
C ILE A 456 22.25 -34.21 -14.56
N THR A 457 22.08 -32.90 -14.69
CA THR A 457 23.07 -31.98 -15.22
C THR A 457 23.45 -30.92 -14.19
N LEU A 458 24.72 -30.62 -14.07
CA LEU A 458 25.22 -29.47 -13.33
C LEU A 458 25.21 -28.27 -14.29
N ALA A 459 24.35 -27.29 -14.00
CA ALA A 459 24.15 -26.13 -14.85
C ALA A 459 24.67 -24.85 -14.17
N ARG A 460 25.43 -24.06 -14.92
CA ARG A 460 25.75 -22.68 -14.59
C ARG A 460 24.87 -21.76 -15.40
N THR A 461 24.06 -20.98 -14.73
CA THR A 461 23.13 -20.07 -15.37
C THR A 461 23.44 -18.63 -15.01
N ARG A 462 23.29 -17.73 -15.95
CA ARG A 462 23.48 -16.30 -15.79
C ARG A 462 22.32 -15.54 -16.40
N MET A 463 21.93 -14.45 -15.75
CA MET A 463 20.96 -13.53 -16.34
C MET A 463 21.66 -12.62 -17.33
N GLU A 464 21.40 -12.80 -18.61
CA GLU A 464 21.91 -11.96 -19.70
C GLU A 464 20.84 -11.02 -20.26
N GLY A 465 21.30 -9.87 -20.77
CA GLY A 465 20.43 -8.84 -21.32
C GLY A 465 20.13 -7.68 -20.36
N SER A 466 19.56 -6.61 -20.89
CA SER A 466 19.16 -5.43 -20.13
C SER A 466 17.68 -5.12 -20.28
N GLY A 467 17.03 -4.62 -19.24
CA GLY A 467 15.63 -4.21 -19.28
C GLY A 467 14.66 -5.37 -19.53
N LYS A 468 13.75 -5.20 -20.49
CA LYS A 468 12.69 -6.18 -20.85
C LYS A 468 13.22 -7.46 -21.53
N HIS A 469 14.47 -7.48 -21.95
CA HIS A 469 15.09 -8.61 -22.66
C HIS A 469 16.04 -9.44 -21.81
N ARG A 470 15.84 -9.44 -20.49
CA ARG A 470 16.61 -10.34 -19.61
C ARG A 470 16.18 -11.79 -19.82
N ARG A 471 17.15 -12.63 -20.17
CA ARG A 471 16.96 -14.07 -20.29
C ARG A 471 17.93 -14.80 -19.37
N LEU A 472 17.47 -15.90 -18.79
CA LEU A 472 18.33 -16.82 -18.06
C LEU A 472 19.03 -17.70 -19.12
N THR A 473 20.34 -17.49 -19.32
CA THR A 473 21.15 -18.25 -20.25
C THR A 473 21.97 -19.27 -19.49
N THR A 474 22.03 -20.48 -20.00
CA THR A 474 22.96 -21.51 -19.51
C THR A 474 24.33 -21.22 -20.10
N VAL A 475 25.26 -20.83 -19.25
CA VAL A 475 26.65 -20.50 -19.64
C VAL A 475 27.45 -21.78 -19.88
N SER A 476 27.24 -22.78 -19.03
CA SER A 476 27.81 -24.12 -19.20
C SER A 476 26.90 -25.15 -18.54
N SER A 477 26.85 -26.35 -19.13
CA SER A 477 26.17 -27.50 -18.55
C SER A 477 27.07 -28.72 -18.67
N GLN A 478 27.18 -29.48 -17.60
CA GLN A 478 27.90 -30.75 -17.55
C GLN A 478 26.90 -31.83 -17.22
N SER A 479 26.76 -32.82 -18.09
CA SER A 479 25.96 -34.02 -17.79
C SER A 479 26.70 -34.83 -16.74
N CYS A 480 26.06 -35.07 -15.61
CA CYS A 480 26.63 -35.81 -14.49
C CYS A 480 26.12 -37.25 -14.44
N CYS A 481 24.86 -37.44 -14.84
CA CYS A 481 24.23 -38.75 -14.82
C CYS A 481 23.18 -38.79 -15.93
N HIS A 482 23.21 -39.86 -16.76
CA HIS A 482 22.21 -40.08 -17.78
C HIS A 482 21.84 -41.58 -17.80
N HIS A 483 20.60 -41.88 -17.46
CA HIS A 483 20.05 -43.22 -17.58
C HIS A 483 18.86 -43.18 -18.54
N ALA A 484 19.01 -43.84 -19.69
CA ALA A 484 17.96 -44.02 -20.69
C ALA A 484 17.93 -45.50 -21.09
N GLN A 485 16.74 -46.03 -21.26
CA GLN A 485 16.44 -47.40 -21.67
C GLN A 485 16.38 -48.48 -20.54
N SER A 486 15.34 -49.24 -20.60
CA SER A 486 14.92 -50.49 -19.92
C SER A 486 14.91 -50.51 -18.38
N MET A 487 15.85 -49.98 -17.66
CA MET A 487 15.80 -49.89 -16.18
C MET A 487 16.60 -48.71 -15.66
N VAL A 488 15.89 -47.74 -15.08
CA VAL A 488 16.54 -46.69 -14.27
C VAL A 488 16.77 -47.26 -12.87
N PRO A 489 18.02 -47.27 -12.35
CA PRO A 489 18.27 -47.77 -11.01
C PRO A 489 17.55 -46.92 -9.95
N GLY A 490 17.18 -47.53 -8.83
CA GLY A 490 16.49 -46.81 -7.73
C GLY A 490 17.39 -45.84 -6.95
N ALA A 491 18.70 -46.02 -7.07
CA ALA A 491 19.72 -45.14 -6.46
C ALA A 491 21.04 -45.23 -7.24
N GLY A 492 21.86 -44.21 -7.06
CA GLY A 492 23.21 -44.18 -7.62
C GLY A 492 23.99 -43.01 -7.08
N SER A 493 25.24 -42.93 -7.51
CA SER A 493 26.13 -41.81 -7.14
C SER A 493 26.93 -41.34 -8.33
N PHE A 494 27.35 -40.08 -8.33
CA PHE A 494 28.30 -39.52 -9.27
C PHE A 494 29.23 -38.52 -8.58
N GLY A 495 30.48 -38.49 -9.03
CA GLY A 495 31.44 -37.51 -8.59
C GLY A 495 31.57 -36.34 -9.59
N PHE A 496 31.88 -35.17 -9.11
CA PHE A 496 32.22 -34.03 -9.91
C PHE A 496 33.24 -33.13 -9.20
N THR A 497 33.92 -32.28 -9.95
CA THR A 497 34.81 -31.26 -9.38
C THR A 497 34.04 -29.96 -9.23
N VAL A 498 34.10 -29.35 -8.05
CA VAL A 498 33.43 -28.08 -7.76
C VAL A 498 33.92 -27.03 -8.77
N PRO A 499 33.06 -26.49 -9.63
CA PRO A 499 33.49 -25.52 -10.66
C PRO A 499 33.91 -24.21 -10.02
N GLY A 500 34.80 -23.47 -10.71
CA GLY A 500 35.32 -22.20 -10.24
C GLY A 500 34.20 -21.23 -9.89
N SER A 501 34.37 -20.53 -8.78
CA SER A 501 33.57 -19.35 -8.48
C SER A 501 33.91 -18.30 -9.53
N ALA A 502 33.05 -18.17 -10.54
CA ALA A 502 33.17 -17.00 -11.36
C ALA A 502 32.62 -15.83 -10.56
N ASN A 503 33.42 -14.77 -10.41
CA ASN A 503 32.95 -13.43 -10.07
C ASN A 503 31.92 -12.87 -11.09
N ASP A 504 31.39 -13.72 -11.96
CA ASP A 504 30.59 -13.40 -13.15
C ASP A 504 29.08 -13.35 -12.88
N GLY A 505 28.63 -13.48 -11.62
CA GLY A 505 27.22 -13.45 -11.25
C GLY A 505 26.42 -14.66 -11.77
N CYS A 506 27.09 -15.81 -12.01
CA CYS A 506 26.42 -17.08 -12.36
C CYS A 506 25.86 -17.77 -11.11
N ASN A 507 24.69 -18.41 -11.28
CA ASN A 507 24.11 -19.30 -10.28
C ASN A 507 24.42 -20.75 -10.67
N LEU A 508 24.80 -21.56 -9.66
CA LEU A 508 25.06 -22.97 -9.82
C LEU A 508 23.87 -23.79 -9.35
N SER A 509 23.46 -24.79 -10.12
CA SER A 509 22.35 -25.66 -9.73
C SER A 509 22.47 -27.03 -10.41
N PHE A 510 21.99 -28.07 -9.72
CA PHE A 510 21.66 -29.32 -10.42
C PHE A 510 20.28 -29.20 -11.05
N VAL A 511 20.19 -29.60 -12.31
CA VAL A 511 18.94 -29.71 -13.05
C VAL A 511 18.70 -31.18 -13.36
N ALA A 512 17.69 -31.76 -12.72
CA ALA A 512 17.29 -33.14 -12.98
C ALA A 512 16.05 -33.17 -13.89
N LYS A 513 16.12 -33.88 -14.99
CA LYS A 513 14.99 -34.17 -15.87
C LYS A 513 14.60 -35.62 -15.69
N VAL A 514 13.37 -35.85 -15.30
CA VAL A 514 12.81 -37.20 -15.07
C VAL A 514 11.61 -37.37 -15.98
N LYS A 515 11.66 -38.37 -16.86
CA LYS A 515 10.55 -38.76 -17.74
C LYS A 515 9.90 -40.03 -17.21
N MET A 516 8.60 -39.99 -16.99
CA MET A 516 7.81 -41.14 -16.58
C MET A 516 7.23 -41.83 -17.80
N LYS A 517 7.09 -43.19 -17.73
CA LYS A 517 6.48 -44.00 -18.79
C LYS A 517 5.04 -43.60 -19.10
N SER A 518 4.31 -43.15 -18.07
CA SER A 518 2.90 -42.74 -18.15
C SER A 518 2.66 -41.32 -18.62
N ILE A 519 3.69 -40.48 -18.71
CA ILE A 519 3.57 -39.04 -18.96
C ILE A 519 4.48 -38.61 -20.10
N ARG A 520 3.89 -38.04 -21.17
CA ARG A 520 4.64 -37.58 -22.38
C ARG A 520 5.70 -36.52 -22.10
N ARG A 521 5.53 -35.66 -21.09
CA ARG A 521 6.46 -34.57 -20.78
C ARG A 521 7.32 -34.88 -19.57
N ALA A 522 8.60 -34.64 -19.65
CA ALA A 522 9.54 -34.78 -18.55
C ALA A 522 9.27 -33.75 -17.44
N PHE A 523 9.49 -34.16 -16.21
CA PHE A 523 9.58 -33.26 -15.05
C PHE A 523 10.99 -32.68 -14.98
N THR A 524 11.09 -31.38 -14.75
CA THR A 524 12.37 -30.69 -14.55
C THR A 524 12.43 -30.17 -13.14
N PHE A 525 13.45 -30.56 -12.40
CA PHE A 525 13.69 -30.16 -11.03
C PHE A 525 14.98 -29.37 -10.94
N THR A 526 14.97 -28.26 -10.19
CA THR A 526 16.16 -27.45 -9.97
C THR A 526 16.54 -27.48 -8.50
N TYR A 527 17.78 -27.84 -8.23
CA TYR A 527 18.37 -27.87 -6.90
C TYR A 527 19.49 -26.82 -6.85
N PRO A 528 19.20 -25.62 -6.29
CA PRO A 528 20.19 -24.55 -6.21
C PRO A 528 21.34 -24.92 -5.28
N LEU A 529 22.53 -24.61 -5.70
CA LEU A 529 23.75 -24.78 -4.93
C LEU A 529 24.27 -23.43 -4.45
N PRO A 530 24.92 -23.37 -3.28
CA PRO A 530 25.63 -22.16 -2.88
C PRO A 530 26.82 -21.92 -3.82
N ASN A 531 27.19 -20.65 -3.99
CA ASN A 531 28.39 -20.35 -4.76
C ASN A 531 29.61 -20.86 -4.03
N PRO A 532 30.53 -21.58 -4.71
CA PRO A 532 31.75 -22.06 -4.10
C PRO A 532 32.69 -20.89 -3.74
N ILE A 533 33.50 -21.10 -2.70
CA ILE A 533 34.52 -20.14 -2.30
C ILE A 533 35.65 -20.22 -3.32
N SER A 534 36.17 -19.08 -3.76
CA SER A 534 37.31 -18.93 -4.65
C SER A 534 38.62 -19.36 -3.98
#